data_53c30d499bc0ec69b8b8dcaaadea1ce2
#
_entry.id   53c30d499bc0ec69b8b8dcaaadea1ce2
#
_cell.length_a   1.000
_cell.length_b   1.000
_cell.length_c   1.000
_cell.angle_alpha   90.00
_cell.angle_beta   90.00
_cell.angle_gamma   90.00
#
_symmetry.space_group_name_H-M   'P 1'
#
loop_
_entity.id
_entity.type
_entity.pdbx_description
1 polymer ?
#
loop_
_entity_poly.entity_id
_entity_poly.type
_entity_poly.pdbx_seq_one_letter_code
_entity_poly.pdbx_strand_id
1 'polypeptide(L)'
;MKLTKYLKLVFSLTAVMFLGSCDNSDSNKIAEGVPTISVRLVDAPGDFEKVNVEVVDVMIKMDDESDDDNGWISLESESGIVNLLDFTGGLSKVLVDRFPIPQGELTQMRLVLGDGNTIVIKDENDLDETFDLKTPSGQQSGLKLKVNTEIEEGFAYDFVLDFDVEKSIVIAGNSGNIILKPVLYVSAEVNSGIIEGTVSPSDVPVMASVLVNDNGTPETEDDFIISAYTDETGAFALWGVPAGTYEVVISPVNEDSDYSEVSVENVVVANGEVTTISETIALSLKPGSITGTISGLAAEVDATITLNDASSTSVTSDVNGMFEIQNVVPGDYNVT
;
A
#
# COMPACT_ATOMS: atom_id res chain seq x y z
N MET A 1 60.18 -0.55 -52.32
CA MET A 1 59.57 0.79 -52.34
C MET A 1 58.08 0.67 -52.48
N LYS A 2 57.38 0.33 -51.44
CA LYS A 2 55.90 0.29 -51.41
C LYS A 2 55.42 0.84 -50.11
N LEU A 3 54.70 1.96 -50.21
CA LEU A 3 54.08 2.68 -49.10
C LEU A 3 52.74 2.05 -48.78
N THR A 4 52.61 1.42 -47.64
CA THR A 4 51.34 0.86 -47.16
C THR A 4 50.71 1.84 -46.21
N LYS A 5 49.55 2.39 -46.64
CA LYS A 5 48.71 3.30 -45.82
C LYS A 5 47.96 2.46 -44.78
N TYR A 6 48.19 2.72 -43.51
CA TYR A 6 47.34 2.25 -42.41
C TYR A 6 46.22 3.25 -42.20
N LEU A 7 45.03 2.85 -42.56
CA LEU A 7 43.77 3.53 -42.21
C LEU A 7 43.44 3.16 -40.76
N LYS A 8 43.65 4.05 -39.85
CA LYS A 8 43.21 3.90 -38.45
C LYS A 8 41.74 4.30 -38.39
N LEU A 9 40.85 3.31 -38.26
CA LEU A 9 39.46 3.45 -37.91
C LEU A 9 39.40 3.81 -36.42
N VAL A 10 39.17 5.08 -36.12
CA VAL A 10 38.88 5.56 -34.74
C VAL A 10 37.44 5.24 -34.45
N PHE A 11 37.19 4.17 -33.70
CA PHE A 11 35.90 3.85 -33.13
C PHE A 11 35.74 4.75 -31.91
N SER A 12 34.98 5.88 -32.05
CA SER A 12 34.59 6.72 -30.95
C SER A 12 33.50 5.99 -30.15
N LEU A 13 33.92 5.39 -29.04
CA LEU A 13 33.02 4.79 -28.04
C LEU A 13 32.45 5.96 -27.21
N THR A 14 31.29 6.44 -27.60
CA THR A 14 30.51 7.39 -26.80
C THR A 14 29.92 6.61 -25.62
N ALA A 15 30.59 6.67 -24.48
CA ALA A 15 30.03 6.22 -23.21
C ALA A 15 28.89 7.17 -22.84
N VAL A 16 27.64 6.75 -23.06
CA VAL A 16 26.47 7.36 -22.48
C VAL A 16 26.49 7.04 -20.99
N MET A 17 26.97 7.96 -20.17
CA MET A 17 26.72 7.93 -18.72
C MET A 17 25.23 8.18 -18.51
N PHE A 18 24.49 7.11 -18.25
CA PHE A 18 23.24 7.21 -17.56
C PHE A 18 23.56 7.71 -16.14
N LEU A 19 23.38 8.99 -15.91
CA LEU A 19 23.23 9.52 -14.58
C LEU A 19 21.85 9.04 -14.11
N GLY A 20 21.83 7.88 -13.45
CA GLY A 20 20.71 7.48 -12.63
C GLY A 20 20.55 8.55 -11.56
N SER A 21 19.58 9.43 -11.72
CA SER A 21 19.03 10.23 -10.64
C SER A 21 18.41 9.23 -9.69
N CYS A 22 19.10 8.90 -8.60
CA CYS A 22 18.45 8.34 -7.43
C CYS A 22 17.65 9.46 -6.81
N ASP A 23 16.39 9.55 -7.16
CA ASP A 23 15.40 10.26 -6.38
C ASP A 23 15.12 9.37 -5.17
N ASN A 24 15.71 9.70 -4.01
CA ASN A 24 15.41 9.08 -2.73
C ASN A 24 14.08 9.66 -2.22
N SER A 25 13.01 9.28 -2.84
CA SER A 25 11.71 9.20 -2.19
C SER A 25 11.43 7.70 -2.03
N ASP A 26 11.95 7.15 -0.93
CA ASP A 26 11.55 5.83 -0.42
C ASP A 26 10.11 5.87 0.09
N SER A 27 9.17 6.05 -0.79
CA SER A 27 7.86 5.44 -0.63
C SER A 27 8.06 3.98 -1.04
N ASN A 28 7.87 3.05 -0.12
CA ASN A 28 7.79 1.62 -0.36
C ASN A 28 6.74 1.34 -1.44
N LYS A 29 7.12 1.45 -2.71
CA LYS A 29 6.30 0.96 -3.81
C LYS A 29 6.43 -0.56 -3.78
N ILE A 30 5.47 -1.21 -3.14
CA ILE A 30 5.28 -2.66 -3.26
C ILE A 30 5.10 -2.94 -4.75
N ALA A 31 5.87 -3.87 -5.31
CA ALA A 31 5.73 -4.27 -6.71
C ALA A 31 4.30 -4.79 -6.92
N GLU A 32 3.71 -4.46 -8.06
CA GLU A 32 2.35 -4.85 -8.40
C GLU A 32 2.18 -6.38 -8.28
N GLY A 33 1.15 -6.81 -7.57
CA GLY A 33 0.82 -8.22 -7.38
C GLY A 33 1.60 -8.96 -6.28
N VAL A 34 2.61 -8.37 -5.65
CA VAL A 34 3.33 -9.04 -4.56
C VAL A 34 2.44 -9.13 -3.31
N PRO A 35 2.20 -10.34 -2.77
CA PRO A 35 1.43 -10.47 -1.54
C PRO A 35 2.14 -9.81 -0.36
N THR A 36 1.37 -9.31 0.60
CA THR A 36 1.89 -8.64 1.78
C THR A 36 1.42 -9.31 3.06
N ILE A 37 2.21 -9.16 4.12
CA ILE A 37 1.88 -9.65 5.45
C ILE A 37 1.94 -8.51 6.46
N SER A 38 0.93 -8.45 7.33
CA SER A 38 0.98 -7.66 8.56
C SER A 38 0.94 -8.62 9.75
N VAL A 39 1.63 -8.26 10.83
CA VAL A 39 1.67 -9.06 12.06
C VAL A 39 1.36 -8.17 13.25
N ARG A 40 0.35 -8.57 14.01
CA ARG A 40 -0.09 -7.88 15.23
C ARG A 40 0.10 -8.78 16.45
N LEU A 41 0.47 -8.18 17.58
CA LEU A 41 0.56 -8.84 18.86
C LEU A 41 -0.61 -8.40 19.75
N VAL A 42 -1.30 -9.35 20.33
CA VAL A 42 -2.35 -9.16 21.34
C VAL A 42 -2.03 -10.01 22.55
N ASP A 43 -2.69 -9.74 23.67
CA ASP A 43 -2.55 -10.53 24.89
C ASP A 43 -3.89 -10.89 25.51
N ALA A 44 -3.95 -12.08 26.11
CA ALA A 44 -5.02 -12.45 27.03
C ALA A 44 -4.76 -11.84 28.43
N PRO A 45 -5.79 -11.38 29.15
CA PRO A 45 -5.62 -10.77 30.48
C PRO A 45 -4.86 -11.66 31.45
N GLY A 46 -3.97 -11.06 32.26
CA GLY A 46 -3.24 -11.75 33.33
C GLY A 46 -3.21 -10.93 34.62
N ASP A 47 -3.02 -11.57 35.76
CA ASP A 47 -2.99 -10.93 37.09
C ASP A 47 -1.60 -10.36 37.45
N PHE A 48 -0.99 -9.58 36.53
CA PHE A 48 0.29 -8.93 36.71
C PHE A 48 0.15 -7.42 36.49
N GLU A 49 1.06 -6.62 37.06
CA GLU A 49 1.08 -5.17 36.81
C GLU A 49 1.67 -4.83 35.44
N LYS A 50 2.76 -5.52 35.06
CA LYS A 50 3.38 -5.42 33.73
C LYS A 50 4.09 -6.72 33.37
N VAL A 51 4.03 -7.06 32.10
CA VAL A 51 4.84 -8.12 31.50
C VAL A 51 5.50 -7.54 30.24
N ASN A 52 6.76 -7.17 30.37
CA ASN A 52 7.52 -6.58 29.29
C ASN A 52 8.29 -7.65 28.54
N VAL A 53 8.11 -7.74 27.25
CA VAL A 53 8.89 -8.59 26.35
C VAL A 53 9.66 -7.73 25.35
N GLU A 54 10.92 -8.06 25.14
CA GLU A 54 11.75 -7.44 24.11
C GLU A 54 11.54 -8.20 22.80
N VAL A 55 10.79 -7.61 21.88
CA VAL A 55 10.65 -8.12 20.51
C VAL A 55 11.87 -7.68 19.70
N VAL A 56 12.54 -8.64 19.09
CA VAL A 56 13.72 -8.39 18.23
C VAL A 56 13.33 -8.48 16.76
N ASP A 57 12.57 -9.51 16.38
CA ASP A 57 12.15 -9.72 14.99
C ASP A 57 10.96 -10.67 14.90
N VAL A 58 10.24 -10.57 13.79
CA VAL A 58 9.29 -11.58 13.32
C VAL A 58 9.85 -12.18 12.05
N MET A 59 9.90 -13.51 11.98
CA MET A 59 10.41 -14.22 10.82
C MET A 59 9.39 -15.23 10.33
N ILE A 60 9.38 -15.48 9.04
CA ILE A 60 8.54 -16.50 8.40
C ILE A 60 9.38 -17.55 7.70
N LYS A 61 8.80 -18.73 7.49
CA LYS A 61 9.36 -19.80 6.70
C LYS A 61 8.33 -20.31 5.70
N MET A 62 8.69 -20.21 4.43
CA MET A 62 7.91 -20.79 3.33
C MET A 62 8.24 -22.29 3.20
N ASP A 63 7.38 -23.05 2.53
CA ASP A 63 7.67 -24.45 2.20
C ASP A 63 8.70 -24.50 1.06
N ASP A 64 9.98 -24.55 1.42
CA ASP A 64 11.12 -24.49 0.52
C ASP A 64 12.05 -25.72 0.63
N GLU A 65 11.59 -26.79 1.28
CA GLU A 65 12.38 -28.03 1.53
C GLU A 65 13.68 -27.79 2.33
N SER A 66 13.87 -26.59 2.92
CA SER A 66 15.07 -26.28 3.71
C SER A 66 15.02 -26.89 5.11
N ASP A 67 16.21 -27.13 5.71
CA ASP A 67 16.32 -27.59 7.09
C ASP A 67 15.65 -26.63 8.08
N ASP A 68 15.24 -27.12 9.26
CA ASP A 68 14.56 -26.37 10.32
C ASP A 68 15.26 -25.06 10.72
N ASP A 69 16.58 -24.95 10.54
CA ASP A 69 17.37 -23.78 10.91
C ASP A 69 17.67 -22.83 9.74
N ASN A 70 17.38 -23.21 8.51
CA ASN A 70 17.60 -22.42 7.31
C ASN A 70 16.29 -21.98 6.67
N GLY A 71 16.35 -21.03 5.72
CA GLY A 71 15.18 -20.57 4.95
C GLY A 71 14.24 -19.62 5.70
N TRP A 72 14.67 -19.04 6.81
CA TRP A 72 13.91 -18.02 7.53
C TRP A 72 14.08 -16.65 6.87
N ILE A 73 12.95 -15.98 6.64
CA ILE A 73 12.86 -14.62 6.07
C ILE A 73 12.49 -13.68 7.22
N SER A 74 13.34 -12.67 7.47
CA SER A 74 13.02 -11.59 8.41
C SER A 74 11.95 -10.68 7.81
N LEU A 75 10.98 -10.28 8.61
CA LEU A 75 9.97 -9.30 8.24
C LEU A 75 10.34 -7.87 8.67
N GLU A 76 11.59 -7.69 9.14
CA GLU A 76 12.11 -6.38 9.59
C GLU A 76 11.18 -5.69 10.59
N SER A 77 10.67 -6.47 11.56
CA SER A 77 9.66 -5.99 12.50
C SER A 77 10.14 -4.81 13.35
N GLU A 78 9.20 -4.00 13.82
CA GLU A 78 9.50 -2.96 14.79
C GLU A 78 10.02 -3.60 16.09
N SER A 79 11.32 -3.43 16.36
CA SER A 79 11.97 -3.97 17.55
C SER A 79 11.79 -3.06 18.77
N GLY A 80 11.68 -3.65 19.97
CA GLY A 80 11.60 -2.89 21.21
C GLY A 80 10.92 -3.64 22.34
N ILE A 81 10.84 -3.01 23.50
CA ILE A 81 10.16 -3.55 24.67
C ILE A 81 8.67 -3.25 24.58
N VAL A 82 7.86 -4.29 24.66
CA VAL A 82 6.40 -4.25 24.60
C VAL A 82 5.84 -4.73 25.94
N ASN A 83 5.02 -3.91 26.61
CA ASN A 83 4.23 -4.38 27.74
C ASN A 83 2.99 -5.09 27.18
N LEU A 84 2.91 -6.41 27.35
CA LEU A 84 1.84 -7.22 26.77
C LEU A 84 0.47 -6.82 27.28
N LEU A 85 0.36 -6.44 28.56
CA LEU A 85 -0.91 -6.10 29.19
C LEU A 85 -1.55 -4.80 28.64
N ASP A 86 -0.78 -3.99 27.91
CA ASP A 86 -1.32 -2.80 27.22
C ASP A 86 -2.17 -3.17 26.00
N PHE A 87 -2.09 -4.44 25.55
CA PHE A 87 -2.75 -4.94 24.32
C PHE A 87 -3.82 -5.99 24.59
N THR A 88 -4.53 -5.83 25.70
CA THR A 88 -5.71 -6.64 26.06
C THR A 88 -6.99 -5.96 25.60
N GLY A 89 -8.11 -6.69 25.59
CA GLY A 89 -9.43 -6.12 25.35
C GLY A 89 -9.68 -5.57 23.94
N GLY A 90 -9.00 -6.15 22.94
CA GLY A 90 -9.15 -5.78 21.51
C GLY A 90 -8.10 -4.77 21.02
N LEU A 91 -7.19 -4.32 21.88
CA LEU A 91 -6.03 -3.53 21.46
C LEU A 91 -4.94 -4.45 20.90
N SER A 92 -4.14 -3.95 19.97
CA SER A 92 -3.03 -4.71 19.38
C SER A 92 -1.80 -3.82 19.16
N LYS A 93 -0.60 -4.44 19.23
CA LYS A 93 0.65 -3.82 18.78
C LYS A 93 0.96 -4.31 17.37
N VAL A 94 1.06 -3.40 16.41
CA VAL A 94 1.57 -3.73 15.09
C VAL A 94 3.08 -3.98 15.21
N LEU A 95 3.53 -5.15 14.79
CA LEU A 95 4.95 -5.54 14.71
C LEU A 95 5.48 -5.43 13.29
N VAL A 96 4.63 -5.75 12.31
CA VAL A 96 4.94 -5.71 10.88
C VAL A 96 3.71 -5.14 10.18
N ASP A 97 3.93 -4.22 9.26
CA ASP A 97 2.85 -3.64 8.46
C ASP A 97 3.15 -3.80 6.97
N ARG A 98 2.25 -4.50 6.25
CA ARG A 98 2.25 -4.69 4.79
C ARG A 98 3.63 -5.04 4.19
N PHE A 99 4.37 -5.89 4.84
CA PHE A 99 5.69 -6.34 4.36
C PHE A 99 5.53 -7.29 3.16
N PRO A 100 6.23 -7.07 2.03
CA PRO A 100 6.11 -7.94 0.86
C PRO A 100 6.75 -9.32 1.14
N ILE A 101 6.04 -10.40 0.78
CA ILE A 101 6.48 -11.78 0.99
C ILE A 101 6.35 -12.59 -0.30
N PRO A 102 7.07 -13.73 -0.45
CA PRO A 102 6.87 -14.65 -1.55
C PRO A 102 5.48 -15.30 -1.51
N GLN A 103 4.92 -15.62 -2.69
CA GLN A 103 3.78 -16.52 -2.82
C GLN A 103 4.17 -17.96 -2.51
N GLY A 104 3.21 -18.79 -2.09
CA GLY A 104 3.37 -20.20 -1.76
C GLY A 104 2.92 -20.54 -0.34
N GLU A 105 3.18 -21.75 0.14
CA GLU A 105 2.76 -22.16 1.47
C GLU A 105 3.66 -21.56 2.56
N LEU A 106 3.10 -20.70 3.41
CA LEU A 106 3.73 -20.22 4.64
C LEU A 106 3.52 -21.26 5.72
N THR A 107 4.57 -21.97 6.08
CA THR A 107 4.48 -23.12 7.00
C THR A 107 4.71 -22.74 8.45
N GLN A 108 5.59 -21.79 8.73
CA GLN A 108 5.95 -21.40 10.08
C GLN A 108 6.16 -19.89 10.20
N MET A 109 5.88 -19.39 11.40
CA MET A 109 6.25 -18.05 11.85
C MET A 109 7.10 -18.16 13.11
N ARG A 110 8.00 -17.20 13.33
CA ARG A 110 8.88 -17.14 14.49
C ARG A 110 8.86 -15.75 15.09
N LEU A 111 8.50 -15.64 16.36
CA LEU A 111 8.72 -14.43 17.14
C LEU A 111 10.06 -14.55 17.87
N VAL A 112 10.99 -13.64 17.58
CA VAL A 112 12.32 -13.58 18.19
C VAL A 112 12.29 -12.61 19.36
N LEU A 113 12.62 -13.09 20.55
CA LEU A 113 12.68 -12.27 21.76
C LEU A 113 14.13 -12.03 22.18
N GLY A 114 14.38 -10.83 22.71
CA GLY A 114 15.65 -10.45 23.32
C GLY A 114 15.79 -10.94 24.77
N ASP A 115 16.75 -10.36 25.49
CA ASP A 115 17.07 -10.70 26.89
C ASP A 115 16.57 -9.63 27.89
N GLY A 116 16.00 -8.53 27.41
CA GLY A 116 15.43 -7.44 28.22
C GLY A 116 14.04 -7.71 28.79
N ASN A 117 13.61 -8.97 28.91
CA ASN A 117 12.27 -9.32 29.39
C ASN A 117 12.16 -9.16 30.91
N THR A 118 11.08 -8.49 31.37
CA THR A 118 10.83 -8.24 32.79
C THR A 118 9.36 -8.43 33.15
N ILE A 119 9.09 -8.70 34.44
CA ILE A 119 7.76 -8.72 35.00
C ILE A 119 7.67 -7.79 36.22
N VAL A 120 6.55 -7.12 36.40
CA VAL A 120 6.25 -6.31 37.56
C VAL A 120 5.09 -6.96 38.31
N ILE A 121 5.32 -7.27 39.57
CA ILE A 121 4.31 -7.82 40.48
C ILE A 121 4.28 -6.97 41.73
N LYS A 122 3.13 -6.97 42.44
CA LYS A 122 3.01 -6.28 43.74
C LYS A 122 3.53 -7.15 44.85
N ASP A 123 4.27 -6.51 45.77
CA ASP A 123 4.69 -7.14 47.01
C ASP A 123 3.54 -7.16 48.07
N GLU A 124 3.81 -7.72 49.25
CA GLU A 124 2.86 -7.76 50.38
C GLU A 124 2.40 -6.37 50.88
N ASN A 125 3.10 -5.30 50.50
CA ASN A 125 2.78 -3.91 50.87
C ASN A 125 2.14 -3.11 49.72
N ASP A 126 1.72 -3.80 48.66
CA ASP A 126 1.14 -3.20 47.44
C ASP A 126 2.13 -2.27 46.66
N LEU A 127 3.46 -2.59 46.80
CA LEU A 127 4.52 -1.89 46.06
C LEU A 127 4.96 -2.73 44.87
N ASP A 128 5.22 -2.04 43.76
CA ASP A 128 5.69 -2.66 42.51
C ASP A 128 7.13 -3.15 42.64
N GLU A 129 7.33 -4.45 42.39
CA GLU A 129 8.64 -5.08 42.37
C GLU A 129 8.92 -5.67 40.98
N THR A 130 10.08 -5.36 40.42
CA THR A 130 10.48 -5.77 39.07
C THR A 130 11.44 -6.95 39.13
N PHE A 131 11.15 -8.00 38.37
CA PHE A 131 11.99 -9.21 38.25
C PHE A 131 12.38 -9.44 36.78
N ASP A 132 13.57 -10.03 36.59
CA ASP A 132 14.00 -10.49 35.29
C ASP A 132 13.19 -11.71 34.87
N LEU A 133 12.68 -11.70 33.64
CA LEU A 133 12.04 -12.87 33.00
C LEU A 133 13.05 -13.63 32.15
N LYS A 134 13.45 -14.82 32.60
CA LYS A 134 14.37 -15.67 31.83
C LYS A 134 13.62 -16.41 30.73
N THR A 135 14.11 -16.34 29.51
CA THR A 135 13.56 -17.01 28.30
C THR A 135 14.54 -18.03 27.72
N PRO A 136 14.81 -19.16 28.37
CA PRO A 136 15.91 -20.08 28.01
C PRO A 136 15.83 -20.63 26.59
N SER A 137 14.64 -20.77 26.03
CA SER A 137 14.41 -21.32 24.66
C SER A 137 14.11 -20.24 23.63
N GLY A 138 13.44 -19.16 24.04
CA GLY A 138 13.00 -18.10 23.13
C GLY A 138 14.14 -17.23 22.58
N GLN A 139 15.23 -17.09 23.36
CA GLN A 139 16.42 -16.33 22.98
C GLN A 139 17.31 -17.06 21.95
N GLN A 140 17.36 -18.41 21.97
CA GLN A 140 18.27 -19.16 21.09
C GLN A 140 17.68 -19.45 19.71
N SER A 141 16.38 -19.72 19.61
CA SER A 141 15.76 -20.15 18.37
C SER A 141 14.48 -19.39 18.02
N GLY A 142 14.06 -18.41 18.85
CA GLY A 142 12.74 -17.78 18.74
C GLY A 142 11.58 -18.74 19.04
N LEU A 143 10.37 -18.19 19.10
CA LEU A 143 9.14 -18.95 19.32
C LEU A 143 8.58 -19.39 17.99
N LYS A 144 8.72 -20.67 17.67
CA LYS A 144 8.23 -21.23 16.41
C LYS A 144 6.74 -21.56 16.51
N LEU A 145 5.97 -21.04 15.58
CA LEU A 145 4.53 -21.23 15.41
C LEU A 145 4.27 -21.93 14.08
N LYS A 146 3.39 -22.93 14.08
CA LYS A 146 2.91 -23.52 12.81
C LYS A 146 1.76 -22.67 12.29
N VAL A 147 1.82 -22.32 11.02
CA VAL A 147 0.86 -21.45 10.37
C VAL A 147 0.05 -22.22 9.32
N ASN A 148 0.72 -22.80 8.31
CA ASN A 148 0.12 -23.55 7.19
C ASN A 148 -0.95 -22.74 6.44
N THR A 149 -0.55 -21.59 5.90
CA THR A 149 -1.41 -20.69 5.12
C THR A 149 -0.87 -20.58 3.70
N GLU A 150 -1.72 -20.81 2.70
CA GLU A 150 -1.41 -20.54 1.30
C GLU A 150 -1.39 -19.03 1.07
N ILE A 151 -0.28 -18.52 0.56
CA ILE A 151 -0.09 -17.11 0.23
C ILE A 151 -0.24 -16.95 -1.28
N GLU A 152 -1.33 -16.30 -1.69
CA GLU A 152 -1.66 -16.05 -3.09
C GLU A 152 -1.23 -14.65 -3.50
N GLU A 153 -0.88 -14.50 -4.77
CA GLU A 153 -0.51 -13.22 -5.37
C GLU A 153 -1.67 -12.21 -5.27
N GLY A 154 -1.37 -10.97 -4.92
CA GLY A 154 -2.32 -9.86 -4.91
C GLY A 154 -3.12 -9.69 -3.63
N PHE A 155 -2.97 -10.58 -2.65
CA PHE A 155 -3.70 -10.45 -1.39
C PHE A 155 -2.81 -9.95 -0.25
N ALA A 156 -3.45 -9.33 0.74
CA ALA A 156 -2.84 -8.99 2.02
C ALA A 156 -3.34 -9.94 3.10
N TYR A 157 -2.42 -10.35 3.96
CA TYR A 157 -2.67 -11.29 5.04
C TYR A 157 -2.36 -10.65 6.38
N ASP A 158 -3.31 -10.71 7.31
CA ASP A 158 -3.10 -10.30 8.70
C ASP A 158 -2.90 -11.53 9.58
N PHE A 159 -1.82 -11.52 10.34
CA PHE A 159 -1.53 -12.52 11.35
C PHE A 159 -1.63 -11.89 12.72
N VAL A 160 -2.43 -12.51 13.58
CA VAL A 160 -2.56 -12.11 14.97
C VAL A 160 -1.83 -13.14 15.83
N LEU A 161 -0.81 -12.67 16.56
CA LEU A 161 -0.09 -13.42 17.57
C LEU A 161 -0.74 -13.14 18.93
N ASP A 162 -1.50 -14.09 19.43
CA ASP A 162 -2.15 -14.01 20.75
C ASP A 162 -1.22 -14.60 21.81
N PHE A 163 -0.69 -13.73 22.66
CA PHE A 163 0.23 -14.10 23.71
C PHE A 163 -0.55 -14.38 25.00
N ASP A 164 -0.56 -15.61 25.46
CA ASP A 164 -1.23 -16.01 26.71
C ASP A 164 -0.26 -15.81 27.89
N VAL A 165 -0.27 -14.61 28.48
CA VAL A 165 0.63 -14.21 29.56
C VAL A 165 0.45 -15.13 30.77
N GLU A 166 -0.79 -15.47 31.17
CA GLU A 166 -1.06 -16.25 32.35
C GLU A 166 -0.43 -17.66 32.24
N LYS A 167 -0.52 -18.30 31.09
CA LYS A 167 0.10 -19.60 30.82
C LYS A 167 1.60 -19.53 30.58
N SER A 168 2.09 -18.34 30.21
CA SER A 168 3.49 -18.11 29.82
C SER A 168 4.41 -17.91 31.03
N ILE A 169 3.91 -17.46 32.17
CA ILE A 169 4.72 -17.16 33.35
C ILE A 169 4.79 -18.37 34.25
N VAL A 170 6.01 -18.84 34.54
CA VAL A 170 6.28 -19.98 35.43
C VAL A 170 7.22 -19.57 36.54
N ILE A 171 6.76 -19.67 37.78
CA ILE A 171 7.61 -19.48 38.97
C ILE A 171 8.30 -20.81 39.27
N ALA A 172 9.63 -20.84 39.16
CA ALA A 172 10.42 -22.06 39.34
C ALA A 172 10.70 -22.35 40.81
N GLY A 173 9.88 -23.16 41.43
CA GLY A 173 10.09 -23.84 42.71
C GLY A 173 10.82 -23.03 43.76
N ASN A 174 11.84 -23.65 44.41
CA ASN A 174 12.58 -23.03 45.52
C ASN A 174 13.63 -21.97 45.12
N SER A 175 13.84 -21.71 43.84
CA SER A 175 14.86 -20.75 43.38
C SER A 175 14.36 -19.33 43.26
N GLY A 176 13.03 -19.11 43.29
CA GLY A 176 12.43 -17.80 43.08
C GLY A 176 12.64 -17.23 41.65
N ASN A 177 13.22 -18.00 40.72
CA ASN A 177 13.36 -17.57 39.34
C ASN A 177 12.00 -17.55 38.66
N ILE A 178 11.71 -16.45 37.96
CA ILE A 178 10.53 -16.33 37.11
C ILE A 178 10.97 -16.59 35.66
N ILE A 179 10.31 -17.55 35.02
CA ILE A 179 10.66 -18.04 33.70
C ILE A 179 9.50 -17.71 32.74
N LEU A 180 9.80 -17.07 31.62
CA LEU A 180 8.89 -16.93 30.52
C LEU A 180 8.99 -18.17 29.63
N LYS A 181 7.91 -18.96 29.58
CA LYS A 181 7.68 -20.05 28.64
C LYS A 181 6.53 -19.65 27.71
N PRO A 182 6.81 -18.91 26.67
CA PRO A 182 5.75 -18.28 25.90
C PRO A 182 4.76 -19.31 25.33
N VAL A 183 3.48 -19.04 25.54
CA VAL A 183 2.36 -19.74 24.92
C VAL A 183 1.73 -18.73 23.97
N LEU A 184 1.87 -18.99 22.67
CA LEU A 184 1.31 -18.16 21.62
C LEU A 184 0.39 -18.97 20.73
N TYR A 185 -0.68 -18.31 20.31
CA TYR A 185 -1.57 -18.79 19.26
C TYR A 185 -1.41 -17.85 18.06
N VAL A 186 -1.55 -18.41 16.87
CA VAL A 186 -1.52 -17.61 15.63
C VAL A 186 -2.81 -17.85 14.85
N SER A 187 -3.44 -16.79 14.40
CA SER A 187 -4.54 -16.81 13.44
C SER A 187 -4.15 -16.01 12.21
N ALA A 188 -4.64 -16.44 11.06
CA ALA A 188 -4.41 -15.77 9.78
C ALA A 188 -5.74 -15.45 9.12
N GLU A 189 -5.84 -14.25 8.58
CA GLU A 189 -7.00 -13.78 7.81
C GLU A 189 -6.53 -13.15 6.51
N VAL A 190 -7.24 -13.43 5.40
CA VAL A 190 -7.12 -12.64 4.18
C VAL A 190 -8.00 -11.41 4.39
N ASN A 191 -7.39 -10.23 4.44
CA ASN A 191 -8.08 -9.00 4.80
C ASN A 191 -8.18 -8.00 3.65
N SER A 192 -7.94 -8.46 2.43
CA SER A 192 -8.00 -7.62 1.23
C SER A 192 -8.67 -8.35 0.07
N GLY A 193 -9.10 -7.57 -0.93
CA GLY A 193 -9.54 -8.03 -2.23
C GLY A 193 -8.75 -7.36 -3.35
N ILE A 194 -9.20 -7.59 -4.58
CA ILE A 194 -8.62 -7.05 -5.80
C ILE A 194 -9.71 -6.27 -6.54
N ILE A 195 -9.37 -5.11 -7.12
CA ILE A 195 -10.26 -4.40 -8.05
C ILE A 195 -9.65 -4.48 -9.45
N GLU A 196 -10.39 -5.02 -10.40
CA GLU A 196 -10.00 -5.07 -11.80
C GLU A 196 -10.91 -4.20 -12.67
N GLY A 197 -10.34 -3.61 -13.72
CA GLY A 197 -11.09 -2.80 -14.68
C GLY A 197 -10.36 -2.63 -15.99
N THR A 198 -11.06 -2.00 -16.94
CA THR A 198 -10.51 -1.67 -18.27
C THR A 198 -10.83 -0.22 -18.61
N VAL A 199 -9.87 0.49 -19.16
CA VAL A 199 -9.97 1.90 -19.56
C VAL A 199 -9.91 2.02 -21.08
N SER A 200 -10.63 2.96 -21.63
CA SER A 200 -10.61 3.31 -23.09
C SER A 200 -10.48 4.82 -23.27
N PRO A 201 -9.64 5.29 -24.21
CA PRO A 201 -8.81 4.50 -25.13
C PRO A 201 -7.58 3.92 -24.43
N SER A 202 -7.13 2.73 -24.86
CA SER A 202 -6.02 1.99 -24.22
C SER A 202 -4.62 2.50 -24.56
N ASP A 203 -4.51 3.37 -25.56
CA ASP A 203 -3.25 4.02 -25.97
C ASP A 203 -2.90 5.25 -25.10
N VAL A 204 -3.78 5.65 -24.19
CA VAL A 204 -3.54 6.69 -23.20
C VAL A 204 -3.05 6.05 -21.91
N PRO A 205 -1.78 6.25 -21.51
CA PRO A 205 -1.30 5.75 -20.25
C PRO A 205 -2.05 6.41 -19.08
N VAL A 206 -2.68 5.59 -18.24
CA VAL A 206 -3.39 6.06 -17.05
C VAL A 206 -2.99 5.28 -15.82
N MET A 207 -3.18 5.89 -14.66
CA MET A 207 -3.03 5.28 -13.35
C MET A 207 -4.41 5.17 -12.71
N ALA A 208 -4.80 3.95 -12.34
CA ALA A 208 -5.94 3.69 -11.47
C ALA A 208 -5.48 3.79 -10.01
N SER A 209 -6.32 4.34 -9.14
CA SER A 209 -6.01 4.46 -7.72
C SER A 209 -7.25 4.44 -6.84
N VAL A 210 -7.07 4.03 -5.58
CA VAL A 210 -8.03 4.16 -4.50
C VAL A 210 -7.34 4.75 -3.27
N LEU A 211 -8.04 5.64 -2.57
CA LEU A 211 -7.62 6.12 -1.26
C LEU A 211 -8.16 5.18 -0.18
N VAL A 212 -7.28 4.61 0.62
CA VAL A 212 -7.64 3.79 1.77
C VAL A 212 -7.49 4.63 3.03
N ASN A 213 -8.62 4.86 3.70
CA ASN A 213 -8.62 5.44 5.04
C ASN A 213 -8.55 4.29 6.05
N ASP A 214 -7.37 4.07 6.64
CA ASP A 214 -7.06 2.85 7.42
C ASP A 214 -7.91 2.75 8.70
N ASN A 215 -8.29 3.88 9.31
CA ASN A 215 -9.01 3.88 10.60
C ASN A 215 -10.39 4.53 10.55
N GLY A 216 -10.84 5.06 9.41
CA GLY A 216 -12.09 5.82 9.31
C GLY A 216 -12.06 7.08 10.18
N THR A 217 -10.86 7.58 10.51
CA THR A 217 -10.63 8.79 11.31
C THR A 217 -10.58 10.01 10.40
N PRO A 218 -10.84 11.23 10.91
CA PRO A 218 -10.63 12.46 10.14
C PRO A 218 -9.17 12.82 9.98
N GLU A 219 -8.26 12.11 10.64
CA GLU A 219 -6.81 12.28 10.53
C GLU A 219 -6.33 11.51 9.30
N THR A 220 -5.51 12.17 8.48
CA THR A 220 -5.07 11.64 7.18
C THR A 220 -3.62 11.11 7.23
N GLU A 221 -3.02 11.05 8.42
CA GLU A 221 -1.62 10.61 8.58
C GLU A 221 -1.43 9.11 8.36
N ASP A 222 -2.51 8.34 8.46
CA ASP A 222 -2.59 6.89 8.26
C ASP A 222 -3.27 6.49 6.94
N ASP A 223 -3.74 7.47 6.15
CA ASP A 223 -4.30 7.23 4.83
C ASP A 223 -3.19 6.87 3.84
N PHE A 224 -3.47 5.91 2.97
CA PHE A 224 -2.56 5.54 1.91
C PHE A 224 -3.28 5.29 0.59
N ILE A 225 -2.53 5.36 -0.52
CA ILE A 225 -3.07 5.17 -1.86
C ILE A 225 -2.55 3.85 -2.42
N ILE A 226 -3.49 3.01 -2.90
CA ILE A 226 -3.17 1.85 -3.72
C ILE A 226 -3.38 2.26 -5.17
N SER A 227 -2.37 2.05 -6.01
CA SER A 227 -2.42 2.45 -7.41
C SER A 227 -1.76 1.43 -8.34
N ALA A 228 -2.23 1.38 -9.59
CA ALA A 228 -1.68 0.57 -10.66
C ALA A 228 -1.75 1.31 -11.99
N TYR A 229 -0.79 1.07 -12.89
CA TYR A 229 -0.86 1.54 -14.27
C TYR A 229 -1.66 0.57 -15.11
N THR A 230 -2.32 1.08 -16.17
CA THR A 230 -2.91 0.21 -17.19
C THR A 230 -1.84 -0.44 -18.05
N ASP A 231 -2.14 -1.66 -18.51
CA ASP A 231 -1.36 -2.34 -19.53
C ASP A 231 -1.68 -1.82 -20.96
N GLU A 232 -1.06 -2.42 -21.99
CA GLU A 232 -1.27 -2.07 -23.40
C GLU A 232 -2.72 -2.28 -23.88
N THR A 233 -3.52 -3.07 -23.15
CA THR A 233 -4.94 -3.31 -23.45
C THR A 233 -5.87 -2.37 -22.72
N GLY A 234 -5.34 -1.51 -21.84
CA GLY A 234 -6.08 -0.62 -20.96
C GLY A 234 -6.59 -1.32 -19.70
N ALA A 235 -6.17 -2.55 -19.43
CA ALA A 235 -6.55 -3.26 -18.21
C ALA A 235 -5.68 -2.84 -17.02
N PHE A 236 -6.28 -2.83 -15.82
CA PHE A 236 -5.59 -2.59 -14.56
C PHE A 236 -6.10 -3.53 -13.47
N ALA A 237 -5.27 -3.75 -12.45
CA ALA A 237 -5.65 -4.44 -11.22
C ALA A 237 -5.07 -3.70 -10.01
N LEU A 238 -5.94 -3.33 -9.06
CA LEU A 238 -5.57 -2.76 -7.76
C LEU A 238 -5.57 -3.89 -6.74
N TRP A 239 -4.40 -4.22 -6.25
CA TRP A 239 -4.15 -5.40 -5.43
C TRP A 239 -4.04 -5.03 -3.96
N GLY A 240 -4.51 -5.91 -3.07
CA GLY A 240 -4.40 -5.69 -1.63
C GLY A 240 -5.30 -4.56 -1.09
N VAL A 241 -6.45 -4.33 -1.72
CA VAL A 241 -7.42 -3.32 -1.28
C VAL A 241 -8.24 -3.88 -0.12
N PRO A 242 -8.23 -3.26 1.08
CA PRO A 242 -9.05 -3.71 2.21
C PRO A 242 -10.54 -3.80 1.86
N ALA A 243 -11.29 -4.65 2.57
CA ALA A 243 -12.73 -4.69 2.38
C ALA A 243 -13.37 -3.34 2.70
N GLY A 244 -14.22 -2.85 1.79
CA GLY A 244 -14.82 -1.52 1.91
C GLY A 244 -15.58 -1.11 0.67
N THR A 245 -15.94 0.17 0.62
CA THR A 245 -16.54 0.79 -0.57
C THR A 245 -15.67 1.98 -0.97
N TYR A 246 -15.24 1.98 -2.22
CA TYR A 246 -14.23 2.91 -2.72
C TYR A 246 -14.74 3.70 -3.93
N GLU A 247 -14.12 4.84 -4.12
CA GLU A 247 -14.06 5.56 -5.38
C GLU A 247 -12.75 5.18 -6.07
N VAL A 248 -12.84 4.60 -7.27
CA VAL A 248 -11.66 4.31 -8.10
C VAL A 248 -11.42 5.49 -9.02
N VAL A 249 -10.27 6.13 -8.84
CA VAL A 249 -9.87 7.31 -9.63
C VAL A 249 -8.93 6.87 -10.75
N ILE A 250 -9.23 7.28 -11.99
CA ILE A 250 -8.44 7.01 -13.18
C ILE A 250 -7.85 8.32 -13.68
N SER A 251 -6.56 8.49 -13.54
CA SER A 251 -5.86 9.73 -13.89
C SER A 251 -4.87 9.51 -15.04
N PRO A 252 -4.88 10.33 -16.09
CA PRO A 252 -3.82 10.32 -17.10
C PRO A 252 -2.44 10.54 -16.46
N VAL A 253 -1.45 9.72 -16.84
CA VAL A 253 -0.07 9.81 -16.32
C VAL A 253 0.61 11.10 -16.78
N ASN A 254 0.29 11.56 -17.99
CA ASN A 254 0.82 12.79 -18.52
C ASN A 254 -0.09 13.98 -18.16
N GLU A 255 0.45 14.96 -17.42
CA GLU A 255 -0.27 16.18 -17.04
C GLU A 255 -0.76 17.00 -18.26
N ASP A 256 -0.02 16.92 -19.38
CA ASP A 256 -0.37 17.55 -20.66
C ASP A 256 -1.36 16.72 -21.50
N SER A 257 -1.90 15.62 -20.98
CA SER A 257 -2.90 14.80 -21.65
C SER A 257 -4.13 15.63 -22.02
N ASP A 258 -4.70 15.35 -23.18
CA ASP A 258 -5.99 15.93 -23.60
C ASP A 258 -7.20 15.36 -22.82
N TYR A 259 -6.97 14.33 -21.99
CA TYR A 259 -8.01 13.67 -21.20
C TYR A 259 -8.05 14.17 -19.77
N SER A 260 -9.26 14.20 -19.20
CA SER A 260 -9.52 14.50 -17.79
C SER A 260 -9.49 13.24 -16.96
N GLU A 261 -9.26 13.41 -15.67
CA GLU A 261 -9.50 12.39 -14.66
C GLU A 261 -10.99 11.97 -14.66
N VAL A 262 -11.22 10.67 -14.41
CA VAL A 262 -12.55 10.06 -14.31
C VAL A 262 -12.59 9.18 -13.08
N SER A 263 -13.72 9.12 -12.37
CA SER A 263 -13.88 8.24 -11.22
C SER A 263 -15.07 7.29 -11.37
N VAL A 264 -14.94 6.13 -10.71
CA VAL A 264 -16.00 5.13 -10.56
C VAL A 264 -16.32 5.01 -9.08
N GLU A 265 -17.50 5.46 -8.71
CA GLU A 265 -17.96 5.46 -7.32
C GLU A 265 -18.60 4.11 -6.92
N ASN A 266 -18.63 3.86 -5.59
CA ASN A 266 -19.33 2.74 -4.98
C ASN A 266 -18.80 1.36 -5.40
N VAL A 267 -17.50 1.24 -5.64
CA VAL A 267 -16.84 -0.05 -5.89
C VAL A 267 -16.70 -0.78 -4.56
N VAL A 268 -17.39 -1.90 -4.42
CA VAL A 268 -17.42 -2.70 -3.19
C VAL A 268 -16.37 -3.80 -3.25
N VAL A 269 -15.49 -3.84 -2.27
CA VAL A 269 -14.43 -4.86 -2.12
C VAL A 269 -14.78 -5.77 -0.96
N ALA A 270 -14.66 -7.08 -1.15
CA ALA A 270 -14.76 -8.08 -0.10
C ALA A 270 -13.43 -8.85 0.03
N ASN A 271 -13.13 -9.29 1.25
CA ASN A 271 -11.90 -10.04 1.53
C ASN A 271 -11.85 -11.35 0.73
N GLY A 272 -10.70 -11.62 0.10
CA GLY A 272 -10.47 -12.81 -0.71
C GLY A 272 -11.20 -12.85 -2.04
N GLU A 273 -11.79 -11.73 -2.50
CA GLU A 273 -12.56 -11.68 -3.73
C GLU A 273 -11.97 -10.69 -4.74
N VAL A 274 -12.23 -10.97 -6.02
CA VAL A 274 -11.94 -10.06 -7.12
C VAL A 274 -13.20 -9.31 -7.51
N THR A 275 -13.17 -7.99 -7.37
CA THR A 275 -14.24 -7.09 -7.81
C THR A 275 -13.93 -6.55 -9.19
N THR A 276 -14.68 -6.95 -10.21
CA THR A 276 -14.49 -6.48 -11.58
C THR A 276 -15.44 -5.33 -11.90
N ILE A 277 -14.90 -4.19 -12.33
CA ILE A 277 -15.68 -3.10 -12.93
C ILE A 277 -16.06 -3.54 -14.32
N SER A 278 -17.32 -3.97 -14.48
CA SER A 278 -17.80 -4.67 -15.69
C SER A 278 -17.92 -3.78 -16.92
N GLU A 279 -18.07 -2.46 -16.74
CA GLU A 279 -18.14 -1.50 -17.83
C GLU A 279 -16.76 -0.91 -18.10
N THR A 280 -16.38 -0.82 -19.39
CA THR A 280 -15.16 -0.14 -19.77
C THR A 280 -15.25 1.33 -19.39
N ILE A 281 -14.26 1.82 -18.62
CA ILE A 281 -14.19 3.20 -18.16
C ILE A 281 -13.70 4.07 -19.32
N ALA A 282 -14.59 4.92 -19.83
CA ALA A 282 -14.26 5.81 -20.93
C ALA A 282 -13.65 7.10 -20.40
N LEU A 283 -12.42 7.43 -20.85
CA LEU A 283 -11.81 8.73 -20.57
C LEU A 283 -12.56 9.85 -21.30
N SER A 284 -12.73 10.98 -20.64
CA SER A 284 -13.33 12.18 -21.21
C SER A 284 -12.27 13.18 -21.62
N LEU A 285 -12.39 13.74 -22.81
CA LEU A 285 -11.51 14.82 -23.26
C LEU A 285 -11.72 16.07 -22.40
N LYS A 286 -10.64 16.78 -22.12
CA LYS A 286 -10.69 18.08 -21.44
C LYS A 286 -11.50 19.08 -22.26
N PRO A 287 -12.31 19.94 -21.65
CA PRO A 287 -12.95 21.03 -22.37
C PRO A 287 -11.92 21.97 -23.01
N GLY A 288 -12.22 22.37 -24.22
CA GLY A 288 -11.42 23.33 -25.00
C GLY A 288 -12.04 24.73 -25.05
N SER A 289 -11.60 25.52 -26.03
CA SER A 289 -12.21 26.81 -26.33
C SER A 289 -12.42 26.95 -27.84
N ILE A 290 -13.44 27.73 -28.21
CA ILE A 290 -13.70 28.13 -29.57
C ILE A 290 -13.39 29.62 -29.66
N THR A 291 -12.44 30.00 -30.52
CA THR A 291 -12.09 31.39 -30.78
C THR A 291 -12.41 31.76 -32.21
N GLY A 292 -12.79 32.99 -32.44
CA GLY A 292 -13.09 33.48 -33.78
C GLY A 292 -13.07 35.00 -33.89
N THR A 293 -13.24 35.47 -35.12
CA THR A 293 -13.33 36.92 -35.41
C THR A 293 -14.48 37.19 -36.37
N ILE A 294 -15.35 38.10 -36.01
CA ILE A 294 -16.44 38.59 -36.89
C ILE A 294 -15.95 39.80 -37.61
N SER A 295 -16.03 39.77 -38.94
CA SER A 295 -15.64 40.89 -39.79
C SER A 295 -16.86 41.64 -40.29
N GLY A 296 -16.69 42.94 -40.54
CA GLY A 296 -17.74 43.79 -41.13
C GLY A 296 -18.74 44.36 -40.11
N LEU A 297 -18.43 44.29 -38.82
CA LEU A 297 -19.20 45.02 -37.82
C LEU A 297 -19.07 46.52 -38.00
N ALA A 298 -20.15 47.27 -37.77
CA ALA A 298 -20.06 48.73 -37.71
C ALA A 298 -19.27 49.14 -36.45
N ALA A 299 -18.68 50.33 -36.47
CA ALA A 299 -17.93 50.82 -35.31
C ALA A 299 -18.82 50.85 -34.06
N GLU A 300 -18.31 50.40 -32.95
CA GLU A 300 -19.00 50.35 -31.65
C GLU A 300 -20.21 49.39 -31.59
N VAL A 301 -20.31 48.41 -32.48
CA VAL A 301 -21.36 47.39 -32.45
C VAL A 301 -20.73 46.06 -32.06
N ASP A 302 -21.20 45.51 -30.94
CA ASP A 302 -20.84 44.16 -30.48
C ASP A 302 -21.78 43.12 -31.12
N ALA A 303 -21.23 41.95 -31.43
CA ALA A 303 -22.03 40.81 -31.90
C ALA A 303 -22.20 39.79 -30.75
N THR A 304 -23.37 39.21 -30.66
CA THR A 304 -23.62 38.05 -29.78
C THR A 304 -23.37 36.78 -30.58
N ILE A 305 -22.50 35.94 -30.08
CA ILE A 305 -22.14 34.64 -30.65
C ILE A 305 -22.75 33.58 -29.77
N THR A 306 -23.56 32.69 -30.34
CA THR A 306 -24.23 31.62 -29.65
C THR A 306 -23.73 30.26 -30.15
N LEU A 307 -23.32 29.39 -29.22
CA LEU A 307 -22.99 28.00 -29.49
C LEU A 307 -24.27 27.19 -29.47
N ASN A 308 -24.47 26.35 -30.46
CA ASN A 308 -25.60 25.40 -30.49
C ASN A 308 -25.23 24.16 -29.63
N ASP A 309 -25.16 24.35 -28.32
CA ASP A 309 -25.01 23.34 -27.30
C ASP A 309 -26.31 23.21 -26.49
N ALA A 310 -26.35 22.24 -25.55
CA ALA A 310 -27.50 22.03 -24.67
C ALA A 310 -27.83 23.25 -23.79
N SER A 311 -26.84 24.09 -23.50
CA SER A 311 -26.92 25.28 -22.63
C SER A 311 -27.19 26.58 -23.43
N SER A 312 -27.06 26.55 -24.75
CA SER A 312 -27.11 27.74 -25.62
C SER A 312 -26.13 28.81 -25.14
N THR A 313 -24.87 28.38 -24.90
CA THR A 313 -23.80 29.26 -24.38
C THR A 313 -23.58 30.43 -25.33
N SER A 314 -23.60 31.67 -24.82
CA SER A 314 -23.42 32.88 -25.63
C SER A 314 -22.33 33.76 -25.03
N VAL A 315 -21.54 34.38 -25.94
CA VAL A 315 -20.54 35.39 -25.60
C VAL A 315 -20.72 36.60 -26.50
N THR A 316 -20.19 37.73 -26.07
CA THR A 316 -20.19 38.96 -26.87
C THR A 316 -18.79 39.19 -27.43
N SER A 317 -18.68 39.59 -28.71
CA SER A 317 -17.39 39.95 -29.30
C SER A 317 -16.85 41.24 -28.66
N ASP A 318 -15.54 41.40 -28.75
CA ASP A 318 -14.90 42.69 -28.44
C ASP A 318 -15.09 43.72 -29.57
N VAL A 319 -14.55 44.91 -29.35
CA VAL A 319 -14.60 46.04 -30.35
C VAL A 319 -13.89 45.73 -31.66
N ASN A 320 -13.05 44.70 -31.72
CA ASN A 320 -12.37 44.21 -32.92
C ASN A 320 -13.12 43.01 -33.55
N GLY A 321 -14.25 42.61 -33.00
CA GLY A 321 -15.03 41.46 -33.41
C GLY A 321 -14.47 40.11 -32.93
N MET A 322 -13.48 40.09 -32.06
CA MET A 322 -12.92 38.86 -31.52
C MET A 322 -13.81 38.28 -30.41
N PHE A 323 -13.95 36.97 -30.39
CA PHE A 323 -14.67 36.24 -29.33
C PHE A 323 -13.95 34.98 -28.92
N GLU A 324 -14.21 34.53 -27.70
CA GLU A 324 -13.76 33.26 -27.14
C GLU A 324 -14.88 32.62 -26.29
N ILE A 325 -15.23 31.39 -26.61
CA ILE A 325 -16.13 30.56 -25.82
C ILE A 325 -15.26 29.49 -25.11
N GLN A 326 -15.16 29.58 -23.82
CA GLN A 326 -14.34 28.67 -22.99
C GLN A 326 -15.16 27.48 -22.45
N ASN A 327 -14.48 26.43 -21.99
CA ASN A 327 -15.07 25.25 -21.41
C ASN A 327 -16.03 24.50 -22.34
N VAL A 328 -15.69 24.46 -23.63
CA VAL A 328 -16.46 23.73 -24.64
C VAL A 328 -16.10 22.25 -24.59
N VAL A 329 -17.05 21.39 -24.27
CA VAL A 329 -16.86 19.94 -24.32
C VAL A 329 -16.55 19.53 -25.77
N PRO A 330 -15.60 18.61 -26.00
CA PRO A 330 -15.31 18.17 -27.37
C PRO A 330 -16.55 17.65 -28.11
N GLY A 331 -16.74 18.10 -29.34
CA GLY A 331 -17.92 17.79 -30.15
C GLY A 331 -18.03 18.64 -31.39
N ASP A 332 -19.09 18.40 -32.19
CA ASP A 332 -19.44 19.18 -33.36
C ASP A 332 -20.45 20.29 -33.01
N TYR A 333 -20.12 21.53 -33.28
CA TYR A 333 -20.94 22.67 -32.91
C TYR A 333 -21.25 23.56 -34.10
N ASN A 334 -22.41 24.20 -34.07
CA ASN A 334 -22.72 25.32 -34.93
C ASN A 334 -22.59 26.62 -34.12
N VAL A 335 -21.88 27.59 -34.66
CA VAL A 335 -21.72 28.92 -34.09
C VAL A 335 -22.58 29.90 -34.90
N THR A 336 -23.48 30.59 -34.27
CA THR A 336 -24.39 31.56 -34.91
C THR A 336 -24.28 32.96 -34.32
#